data_9a329e25fe1ab2c60265e76c54abf4a0
#
_entry.id   9a329e25fe1ab2c60265e76c54abf4a0
#
_cell.length_a   1.000
_cell.length_b   1.000
_cell.length_c   1.000
_cell.angle_alpha   90.00
_cell.angle_beta   90.00
_cell.angle_gamma   90.00
#
_symmetry.space_group_name_H-M   'P 1'
#
loop_
_entity.id
_entity.type
_entity.pdbx_description
1 polymer ?
#
loop_
_entity_poly.entity_id
_entity_poly.type
_entity_poly.pdbx_seq_one_letter_code
_entity_poly.pdbx_strand_id
1 'polypeptide(L)'
;MIRRFWVYIEQEDGKIHPVAWELLGVARRLATEIQDELDETGDQACVEGILVGDNVAALAEEAFRYGADRVYVADAPVFRNYLNKTYTMALVSLVKKHQPEVFLIGATTLGRDLAGSVATTLRTGLTADC
;
A
#
# COMPACT_ATOMS: atom_id res chain seq x y z
N MET A 1 -0.83 -20.37 0.37
CA MET A 1 -1.05 -19.09 1.09
C MET A 1 -0.37 -17.95 0.33
N ILE A 2 -1.01 -16.80 0.26
CA ILE A 2 -0.44 -15.63 -0.41
C ILE A 2 0.23 -14.75 0.65
N ARG A 3 1.51 -14.40 0.39
CA ARG A 3 2.29 -13.49 1.23
C ARG A 3 2.23 -12.12 0.58
N ARG A 4 1.56 -11.17 1.22
CA ARG A 4 1.21 -9.88 0.61
C ARG A 4 2.18 -8.79 1.01
N PHE A 5 2.74 -8.12 0.01
CA PHE A 5 3.60 -6.95 0.17
C PHE A 5 2.84 -5.75 -0.35
N TRP A 6 2.44 -4.88 0.56
CA TRP A 6 1.58 -3.75 0.24
C TRP A 6 2.36 -2.46 0.05
N VAL A 7 1.90 -1.67 -0.90
CA VAL A 7 2.42 -0.33 -1.17
C VAL A 7 1.23 0.64 -1.19
N TYR A 8 1.31 1.67 -0.36
CA TYR A 8 0.36 2.76 -0.44
C TYR A 8 0.65 3.61 -1.66
N ILE A 9 -0.32 3.73 -2.56
CA ILE A 9 -0.20 4.53 -3.78
C ILE A 9 -0.68 5.95 -3.47
N GLU A 10 0.25 6.78 -3.01
CA GLU A 10 -0.07 8.16 -2.68
C GLU A 10 -0.46 8.93 -3.93
N GLN A 11 -1.58 9.65 -3.87
CA GLN A 11 -2.05 10.47 -4.97
C GLN A 11 -2.65 11.77 -4.43
N GLU A 12 -2.66 12.79 -5.27
CA GLU A 12 -3.28 14.07 -4.98
C GLU A 12 -3.92 14.56 -6.27
N ASP A 13 -5.22 14.84 -6.21
CA ASP A 13 -6.01 15.33 -7.35
C ASP A 13 -5.85 14.48 -8.61
N GLY A 14 -5.83 13.16 -8.44
CA GLY A 14 -5.73 12.21 -9.55
C GLY A 14 -4.34 12.03 -10.12
N LYS A 15 -3.31 12.56 -9.44
CA LYS A 15 -1.91 12.39 -9.85
C LYS A 15 -1.18 11.56 -8.80
N ILE A 16 -0.55 10.49 -9.25
CA ILE A 16 0.20 9.62 -8.36
C ILE A 16 1.54 10.24 -8.04
N HIS A 17 1.89 10.27 -6.75
CA HIS A 17 3.19 10.76 -6.29
C HIS A 17 4.28 9.78 -6.73
N PRO A 18 5.42 10.28 -7.27
CA PRO A 18 6.50 9.39 -7.73
C PRO A 18 7.02 8.41 -6.70
N VAL A 19 6.89 8.71 -5.41
CA VAL A 19 7.32 7.80 -4.34
C VAL A 19 6.64 6.44 -4.45
N ALA A 20 5.41 6.38 -4.97
CA ALA A 20 4.69 5.13 -5.16
C ALA A 20 5.45 4.18 -6.09
N TRP A 21 6.06 4.70 -7.15
CA TRP A 21 6.82 3.90 -8.10
C TRP A 21 8.08 3.33 -7.47
N GLU A 22 8.77 4.12 -6.66
CA GLU A 22 9.94 3.66 -5.92
C GLU A 22 9.57 2.54 -4.95
N LEU A 23 8.46 2.70 -4.24
CA LEU A 23 8.00 1.68 -3.29
C LEU A 23 7.55 0.40 -3.97
N LEU A 24 6.91 0.49 -5.13
CA LEU A 24 6.56 -0.70 -5.90
C LEU A 24 7.80 -1.45 -6.33
N GLY A 25 8.86 -0.74 -6.72
CA GLY A 25 10.16 -1.36 -7.04
C GLY A 25 10.76 -2.07 -5.84
N VAL A 26 10.71 -1.45 -4.65
CA VAL A 26 11.21 -2.06 -3.41
C VAL A 26 10.39 -3.31 -3.07
N ALA A 27 9.07 -3.22 -3.13
CA ALA A 27 8.19 -4.35 -2.83
C ALA A 27 8.45 -5.52 -3.78
N ARG A 28 8.65 -5.24 -5.07
CA ARG A 28 8.94 -6.28 -6.07
C ARG A 28 10.26 -6.96 -5.78
N ARG A 29 11.28 -6.21 -5.39
CA ARG A 29 12.58 -6.81 -5.02
C ARG A 29 12.44 -7.71 -3.80
N LEU A 30 11.74 -7.25 -2.77
CA LEU A 30 11.51 -8.04 -1.57
C LEU A 30 10.75 -9.33 -1.89
N ALA A 31 9.69 -9.23 -2.68
CA ALA A 31 8.88 -10.39 -3.07
C ALA A 31 9.71 -11.39 -3.86
N THR A 32 10.55 -10.92 -4.78
CA THR A 32 11.42 -11.78 -5.60
C THR A 32 12.46 -12.49 -4.73
N GLU A 33 13.08 -11.77 -3.80
CA GLU A 33 14.09 -12.33 -2.92
C GLU A 33 13.57 -13.47 -2.05
N ILE A 34 12.33 -13.36 -1.55
CA ILE A 34 11.78 -14.40 -0.69
C ILE A 34 11.07 -15.51 -1.44
N GLN A 35 10.78 -15.34 -2.74
CA GLN A 35 10.02 -16.33 -3.50
C GLN A 35 10.71 -17.68 -3.53
N ASP A 36 12.02 -17.73 -3.64
CA ASP A 36 12.79 -18.98 -3.64
C ASP A 36 12.58 -19.75 -2.34
N GLU A 37 12.52 -19.06 -1.22
CA GLU A 37 12.26 -19.69 0.09
C GLU A 37 10.81 -20.16 0.19
N LEU A 38 9.88 -19.42 -0.41
CA LEU A 38 8.46 -19.76 -0.36
C LEU A 38 8.09 -20.91 -1.27
N ASP A 39 8.86 -21.17 -2.32
CA ASP A 39 8.58 -22.26 -3.25
C ASP A 39 8.53 -23.63 -2.57
N GLU A 40 9.31 -23.82 -1.51
CA GLU A 40 9.30 -25.06 -0.74
C GLU A 40 8.01 -25.25 0.06
N THR A 41 7.37 -24.17 0.46
CA THR A 41 6.13 -24.21 1.26
C THR A 41 4.87 -24.14 0.41
N GLY A 42 5.00 -23.82 -0.90
CA GLY A 42 3.86 -23.60 -1.77
C GLY A 42 3.24 -22.21 -1.65
N ASP A 43 3.82 -21.34 -0.83
CA ASP A 43 3.35 -19.96 -0.70
C ASP A 43 3.80 -19.11 -1.88
N GLN A 44 3.06 -18.06 -2.16
CA GLN A 44 3.34 -17.15 -3.26
C GLN A 44 3.43 -15.71 -2.75
N ALA A 45 4.50 -14.99 -3.13
CA ALA A 45 4.65 -13.59 -2.81
C ALA A 45 3.95 -12.73 -3.88
N CYS A 46 3.14 -11.77 -3.43
CA CYS A 46 2.44 -10.84 -4.31
C CYS A 46 2.69 -9.40 -3.88
N VAL A 47 2.84 -8.51 -4.86
CA VAL A 47 2.93 -7.07 -4.63
C VAL A 47 1.55 -6.49 -4.90
N GLU A 48 0.98 -5.82 -3.92
CA GLU A 48 -0.36 -5.26 -4.03
C GLU A 48 -0.34 -3.77 -3.67
N GLY A 49 -0.98 -2.97 -4.51
CA GLY A 49 -1.12 -1.54 -4.27
C GLY A 49 -2.41 -1.21 -3.54
N ILE A 50 -2.36 -0.18 -2.71
CA ILE A 50 -3.52 0.34 -2.00
C ILE A 50 -3.75 1.78 -2.46
N LEU A 51 -4.91 2.04 -3.04
CA LEU A 51 -5.25 3.32 -3.63
C LEU A 51 -6.53 3.85 -2.98
N VAL A 52 -6.44 5.01 -2.35
CA VAL A 52 -7.57 5.65 -1.67
C VAL A 52 -7.77 7.04 -2.27
N GLY A 53 -8.98 7.37 -2.65
CA GLY A 53 -9.28 8.68 -3.20
C GLY A 53 -10.70 8.78 -3.75
N ASP A 54 -10.97 9.90 -4.40
CA ASP A 54 -12.23 10.14 -5.08
C ASP A 54 -11.99 10.08 -6.58
N ASN A 55 -12.70 9.20 -7.27
CA ASN A 55 -12.59 9.01 -8.72
C ASN A 55 -11.16 8.61 -9.15
N VAL A 56 -10.58 7.65 -8.43
CA VAL A 56 -9.18 7.23 -8.62
C VAL A 56 -9.04 5.84 -9.25
N ALA A 57 -10.14 5.15 -9.51
CA ALA A 57 -10.08 3.76 -9.99
C ALA A 57 -9.24 3.60 -11.26
N ALA A 58 -9.27 4.59 -12.17
CA ALA A 58 -8.47 4.53 -13.40
C ALA A 58 -6.96 4.57 -13.14
N LEU A 59 -6.52 5.08 -11.99
CA LEU A 59 -5.10 5.13 -11.64
C LEU A 59 -4.51 3.74 -11.36
N ALA A 60 -5.35 2.75 -11.09
CA ALA A 60 -4.88 1.40 -10.83
C ALA A 60 -4.07 0.82 -12.01
N GLU A 61 -4.41 1.18 -13.25
CA GLU A 61 -3.67 0.71 -14.42
C GLU A 61 -2.21 1.14 -14.40
N GLU A 62 -1.94 2.36 -13.92
CA GLU A 62 -0.56 2.83 -13.78
C GLU A 62 0.21 1.96 -12.79
N ALA A 63 -0.42 1.60 -11.67
CA ALA A 63 0.22 0.75 -10.67
C ALA A 63 0.57 -0.63 -11.25
N PHE A 64 -0.27 -1.19 -12.11
CA PHE A 64 0.04 -2.46 -12.77
C PHE A 64 1.27 -2.34 -13.67
N ARG A 65 1.42 -1.23 -14.37
CA ARG A 65 2.60 -1.01 -15.24
C ARG A 65 3.89 -0.94 -14.43
N TYR A 66 3.83 -0.53 -13.18
CA TYR A 66 4.99 -0.43 -12.30
C TYR A 66 5.20 -1.64 -11.41
N GLY A 67 4.47 -2.72 -11.66
CA GLY A 67 4.77 -4.02 -11.06
C GLY A 67 3.80 -4.51 -9.99
N ALA A 68 2.67 -3.85 -9.78
CA ALA A 68 1.65 -4.35 -8.87
C ALA A 68 0.93 -5.56 -9.51
N ASP A 69 0.77 -6.63 -8.72
CA ASP A 69 0.01 -7.80 -9.14
C ASP A 69 -1.49 -7.58 -8.96
N ARG A 70 -1.84 -6.75 -7.98
CA ARG A 70 -3.23 -6.44 -7.64
C ARG A 70 -3.29 -5.05 -7.03
N VAL A 71 -4.41 -4.37 -7.19
CA VAL A 71 -4.64 -3.06 -6.56
C VAL A 71 -5.99 -3.09 -5.87
N TYR A 72 -6.00 -2.75 -4.58
CA TYR A 72 -7.24 -2.52 -3.85
C TYR A 72 -7.56 -1.04 -3.92
N VAL A 73 -8.76 -0.72 -4.36
CA VAL A 73 -9.19 0.67 -4.55
C VAL A 73 -10.33 1.00 -3.59
N ALA A 74 -10.12 1.99 -2.75
CA ALA A 74 -11.18 2.58 -1.94
C ALA A 74 -11.54 3.93 -2.59
N ASP A 75 -12.59 3.93 -3.39
CA ASP A 75 -12.98 5.09 -4.19
C ASP A 75 -14.33 5.62 -3.71
N ALA A 76 -14.31 6.80 -3.11
CA ALA A 76 -15.52 7.43 -2.60
C ALA A 76 -15.32 8.93 -2.44
N PRO A 77 -16.40 9.74 -2.53
CA PRO A 77 -16.31 11.20 -2.36
C PRO A 77 -15.70 11.64 -1.03
N VAL A 78 -15.86 10.86 0.03
CA VAL A 78 -15.29 11.16 1.35
C VAL A 78 -13.76 11.22 1.32
N PHE A 79 -13.12 10.59 0.33
CA PHE A 79 -11.66 10.58 0.19
C PHE A 79 -11.13 11.66 -0.75
N ARG A 80 -11.97 12.61 -1.16
CA ARG A 80 -11.57 13.66 -2.11
C ARG A 80 -10.37 14.47 -1.62
N ASN A 81 -10.40 14.85 -0.34
CA ASN A 81 -9.28 15.50 0.30
C ASN A 81 -8.70 14.58 1.36
N TYR A 82 -7.39 14.63 1.53
CA TYR A 82 -6.78 13.84 2.56
C TYR A 82 -7.25 14.29 3.95
N LEU A 83 -7.88 13.38 4.68
CA LEU A 83 -8.21 13.56 6.09
C LEU A 83 -7.65 12.33 6.82
N ASN A 84 -6.82 12.56 7.82
CA ASN A 84 -6.14 11.49 8.53
C ASN A 84 -7.13 10.41 9.01
N LYS A 85 -8.21 10.83 9.66
CA LYS A 85 -9.16 9.88 10.26
C LYS A 85 -9.81 8.95 9.23
N THR A 86 -10.34 9.50 8.12
CA THR A 86 -11.03 8.70 7.11
C THR A 86 -10.08 7.78 6.38
N TYR A 87 -8.89 8.27 6.03
CA TYR A 87 -7.88 7.47 5.34
C TYR A 87 -7.34 6.38 6.27
N THR A 88 -7.07 6.71 7.53
CA THR A 88 -6.60 5.72 8.51
C THR A 88 -7.61 4.59 8.67
N MET A 89 -8.89 4.92 8.81
CA MET A 89 -9.93 3.90 8.96
C MET A 89 -10.03 2.99 7.74
N ALA A 90 -9.90 3.56 6.53
CA ALA A 90 -9.92 2.76 5.30
C ALA A 90 -8.75 1.79 5.26
N LEU A 91 -7.53 2.27 5.56
CA LEU A 91 -6.36 1.41 5.55
C LEU A 91 -6.39 0.34 6.64
N VAL A 92 -6.80 0.70 7.85
CA VAL A 92 -6.91 -0.25 8.96
C VAL A 92 -7.91 -1.36 8.63
N SER A 93 -9.04 -1.00 8.03
CA SER A 93 -10.04 -1.98 7.60
C SER A 93 -9.46 -2.98 6.60
N LEU A 94 -8.72 -2.49 5.61
CA LEU A 94 -8.07 -3.33 4.61
C LEU A 94 -6.99 -4.23 5.22
N VAL A 95 -6.17 -3.67 6.12
CA VAL A 95 -5.12 -4.45 6.80
C VAL A 95 -5.72 -5.59 7.61
N LYS A 96 -6.78 -5.31 8.36
CA LYS A 96 -7.44 -6.35 9.18
C LYS A 96 -8.05 -7.45 8.31
N LYS A 97 -8.57 -7.09 7.14
CA LYS A 97 -9.18 -8.05 6.25
C LYS A 97 -8.16 -8.93 5.53
N HIS A 98 -7.06 -8.33 5.06
CA HIS A 98 -6.11 -9.02 4.19
C HIS A 98 -4.80 -9.42 4.85
N GLN A 99 -4.46 -8.83 5.98
CA GLN A 99 -3.28 -9.14 6.78
C GLN A 99 -1.97 -9.18 5.98
N PRO A 100 -1.53 -8.05 5.40
CA PRO A 100 -0.28 -8.00 4.67
C PRO A 100 0.91 -8.24 5.60
N GLU A 101 2.00 -8.79 5.07
CA GLU A 101 3.24 -8.94 5.83
C GLU A 101 4.00 -7.65 5.98
N VAL A 102 3.99 -6.85 4.92
CA VAL A 102 4.69 -5.58 4.85
C VAL A 102 3.74 -4.56 4.23
N PHE A 103 3.73 -3.36 4.78
CA PHE A 103 2.98 -2.25 4.22
C PHE A 103 3.92 -1.05 4.11
N LEU A 104 4.32 -0.74 2.88
CA LEU A 104 5.22 0.37 2.59
C LEU A 104 4.42 1.64 2.32
N ILE A 105 4.73 2.69 3.06
CA ILE A 105 4.13 4.02 2.90
C ILE A 105 5.27 5.02 2.76
N GLY A 106 5.17 5.91 1.79
CA GLY A 106 6.24 6.87 1.49
C GLY A 106 6.53 7.82 2.65
N ALA A 107 7.77 8.27 2.75
CA ALA A 107 8.21 9.20 3.79
C ALA A 107 7.92 10.66 3.42
N THR A 108 6.78 10.90 2.77
CA THR A 108 6.25 12.24 2.52
C THR A 108 5.56 12.75 3.78
N THR A 109 5.22 14.03 3.82
CA THR A 109 4.48 14.60 4.95
C THR A 109 3.17 13.85 5.19
N LEU A 110 2.39 13.62 4.14
CA LEU A 110 1.14 12.85 4.21
C LEU A 110 1.40 11.42 4.63
N GLY A 111 2.39 10.78 4.01
CA GLY A 111 2.70 9.37 4.29
C GLY A 111 3.12 9.14 5.73
N ARG A 112 3.93 10.03 6.29
CA ARG A 112 4.35 9.93 7.71
C ARG A 112 3.17 10.09 8.65
N ASP A 113 2.29 11.05 8.37
CA ASP A 113 1.08 11.28 9.17
C ASP A 113 0.18 10.05 9.14
N LEU A 114 -0.07 9.52 7.95
CA LEU A 114 -0.95 8.37 7.75
C LEU A 114 -0.34 7.09 8.37
N ALA A 115 0.94 6.84 8.12
CA ALA A 115 1.62 5.64 8.62
C ALA A 115 1.62 5.60 10.15
N GLY A 116 1.89 6.74 10.80
CA GLY A 116 1.85 6.83 12.25
C GLY A 116 0.47 6.51 12.82
N SER A 117 -0.57 7.04 12.21
CA SER A 117 -1.94 6.80 12.67
C SER A 117 -2.38 5.35 12.44
N VAL A 118 -2.02 4.76 11.31
CA VAL A 118 -2.33 3.36 11.02
C VAL A 118 -1.62 2.44 12.03
N ALA A 119 -0.33 2.67 12.25
CA ALA A 119 0.46 1.87 13.19
C ALA A 119 -0.11 1.97 14.62
N THR A 120 -0.45 3.18 15.05
CA THR A 120 -1.03 3.40 16.38
C THR A 120 -2.37 2.68 16.52
N THR A 121 -3.24 2.79 15.53
CA THR A 121 -4.56 2.16 15.56
C THR A 121 -4.46 0.64 15.58
N LEU A 122 -3.52 0.07 14.84
CA LEU A 122 -3.29 -1.36 14.82
C LEU A 122 -2.45 -1.85 16.00
N ARG A 123 -1.91 -0.94 16.81
CA ARG A 123 -0.99 -1.25 17.91
C ARG A 123 0.22 -2.05 17.43
N THR A 124 0.77 -1.64 16.31
CA THR A 124 1.95 -2.26 15.71
C THR A 124 3.10 -1.27 15.64
N GLY A 125 4.29 -1.78 15.39
CA GLY A 125 5.47 -0.95 15.24
C GLY A 125 5.54 -0.27 13.90
N LEU A 126 6.32 0.79 13.83
CA LEU A 126 6.60 1.54 12.62
C LEU A 126 8.11 1.67 12.46
N THR A 127 8.63 1.27 11.29
CA THR A 127 10.03 1.49 10.95
C THR A 127 10.11 2.69 10.03
N ALA A 128 10.78 3.74 10.48
CA ALA A 128 11.00 4.95 9.70
C ALA A 128 12.31 4.88 8.92
N ASP A 129 12.50 5.78 7.98
CA ASP A 129 13.71 5.91 7.15
C ASP A 129 13.98 4.75 6.20
N CYS A 130 12.93 4.20 5.73
CA CYS A 130 13.04 3.16 4.71
C CYS A 130 12.81 3.73 3.32
#